data_5332b170549212f23883d9620327ebb4
#
_entry.id   5332b170549212f23883d9620327ebb4
#
_cell.length_a   1.000
_cell.length_b   1.000
_cell.length_c   1.000
_cell.angle_alpha   90.00
_cell.angle_beta   90.00
_cell.angle_gamma   90.00
#
_symmetry.space_group_name_H-M   'P 1'
#
loop_
_entity.id
_entity.type
_entity.pdbx_description
1 polymer ?
#
loop_
_entity_poly.entity_id
_entity_poly.type
_entity_poly.pdbx_seq_one_letter_code
_entity_poly.pdbx_strand_id
1 'polypeptide(L)'
;MNTKLFISSIFLSTSLSLFAQKSATITLHTDQSEQIIPKEIYGQFAEHLGTCIYGGLWVGENSDIPNINGYRTDVFNALKELRVPVLRWPGGCFADEYHWMDGIGPKENRPKMVNNNWGGTIEDNSFGTHEFLNLCEMLGCEPYISGNVGSGTVEELAKWVEYMTSEGDSPMARLRRQNGRDKAWKVKYLGVGNESWGCGGSSVSYTHLRAHETGAYLV
;
A
#
# COMPACT_ATOMS: atom_id res chain seq x y z
N MET A 1 40.83 -82.46 26.72
CA MET A 1 40.13 -81.34 27.29
C MET A 1 39.90 -80.36 26.16
N ASN A 2 38.69 -80.36 25.55
CA ASN A 2 38.42 -79.69 24.29
C ASN A 2 37.76 -78.35 24.62
N THR A 3 38.43 -77.20 24.30
CA THR A 3 37.87 -75.87 24.43
C THR A 3 37.31 -75.47 23.07
N LYS A 4 35.99 -75.43 22.96
CA LYS A 4 35.30 -74.95 21.78
C LYS A 4 35.27 -73.40 21.83
N LEU A 5 35.88 -72.78 20.82
CA LEU A 5 35.82 -71.32 20.58
C LEU A 5 34.51 -71.01 19.87
N PHE A 6 33.66 -70.22 20.52
CA PHE A 6 32.44 -69.64 19.93
C PHE A 6 32.82 -68.33 19.23
N ILE A 7 32.75 -68.32 17.91
CA ILE A 7 32.87 -67.08 17.13
C ILE A 7 31.44 -66.54 16.93
N SER A 8 31.15 -65.46 17.59
CA SER A 8 29.87 -64.75 17.42
C SER A 8 30.04 -63.78 16.27
N SER A 9 29.41 -64.07 15.14
CA SER A 9 29.35 -63.17 13.98
C SER A 9 28.31 -62.11 14.22
N ILE A 10 28.75 -60.85 14.48
CA ILE A 10 27.88 -59.71 14.52
C ILE A 10 27.62 -59.25 13.08
N PHE A 11 26.43 -59.52 12.57
CA PHE A 11 25.94 -58.92 11.32
C PHE A 11 25.57 -57.45 11.59
N LEU A 12 26.44 -56.56 11.17
CA LEU A 12 26.16 -55.14 11.12
C LEU A 12 25.36 -54.84 9.85
N SER A 13 24.03 -54.84 9.97
CA SER A 13 23.14 -54.40 8.88
C SER A 13 23.21 -52.89 8.74
N THR A 14 24.02 -52.42 7.83
CA THR A 14 23.99 -51.03 7.36
C THR A 14 22.76 -50.81 6.47
N SER A 15 21.71 -50.25 7.03
CA SER A 15 20.59 -49.75 6.26
C SER A 15 21.05 -48.54 5.43
N LEU A 16 21.34 -48.75 4.16
CA LEU A 16 21.48 -47.68 3.19
C LEU A 16 20.09 -47.03 2.97
N SER A 17 19.86 -45.90 3.59
CA SER A 17 18.72 -45.07 3.26
C SER A 17 18.95 -44.47 1.88
N LEU A 18 18.37 -45.07 0.87
CA LEU A 18 18.26 -44.50 -0.46
C LEU A 18 17.35 -43.26 -0.38
N PHE A 19 17.91 -42.08 -0.20
CA PHE A 19 17.21 -40.85 -0.43
C PHE A 19 16.92 -40.74 -1.93
N ALA A 20 15.74 -41.15 -2.33
CA ALA A 20 15.26 -40.89 -3.68
C ALA A 20 15.13 -39.34 -3.85
N GLN A 21 16.10 -38.76 -4.49
CA GLN A 21 16.05 -37.32 -4.83
C GLN A 21 14.94 -37.14 -5.88
N LYS A 22 13.82 -36.59 -5.44
CA LYS A 22 12.75 -36.19 -6.36
C LYS A 22 13.22 -34.98 -7.14
N SER A 23 13.43 -35.13 -8.41
CA SER A 23 13.67 -34.00 -9.32
C SER A 23 12.37 -33.63 -10.02
N ALA A 24 12.12 -32.34 -10.17
CA ALA A 24 11.05 -31.81 -11.00
C ALA A 24 11.68 -30.92 -12.08
N THR A 25 11.22 -31.08 -13.31
CA THR A 25 11.64 -30.24 -14.43
C THR A 25 10.48 -29.28 -14.75
N ILE A 26 10.78 -28.00 -14.74
CA ILE A 26 9.84 -26.96 -15.20
C ILE A 26 10.37 -26.44 -16.53
N THR A 27 9.59 -26.59 -17.59
CA THR A 27 9.91 -26.02 -18.90
C THR A 27 9.11 -24.75 -19.10
N LEU A 28 9.80 -23.64 -19.31
CA LEU A 28 9.18 -22.35 -19.62
C LEU A 28 9.26 -22.12 -21.14
N HIS A 29 8.12 -22.03 -21.78
CA HIS A 29 7.99 -21.70 -23.18
C HIS A 29 7.78 -20.20 -23.34
N THR A 30 8.87 -19.43 -23.30
CA THR A 30 8.82 -17.96 -23.39
C THR A 30 8.43 -17.45 -24.77
N ASP A 31 8.54 -18.28 -25.78
CA ASP A 31 8.14 -18.04 -27.16
C ASP A 31 6.63 -18.21 -27.41
N GLN A 32 5.92 -18.79 -26.43
CA GLN A 32 4.48 -19.06 -26.51
C GLN A 32 3.64 -18.16 -25.60
N SER A 33 4.24 -17.14 -25.01
CA SER A 33 3.53 -16.23 -24.10
C SER A 33 2.68 -15.27 -24.92
N GLU A 34 1.36 -15.41 -24.83
CA GLU A 34 0.37 -14.48 -25.39
C GLU A 34 -0.05 -13.40 -24.40
N GLN A 35 0.29 -13.54 -23.11
CA GLN A 35 -0.12 -12.65 -22.06
C GLN A 35 1.05 -11.88 -21.48
N ILE A 36 0.86 -10.57 -21.36
CA ILE A 36 1.78 -9.69 -20.66
C ILE A 36 1.30 -9.52 -19.23
N ILE A 37 2.17 -9.79 -18.27
CA ILE A 37 1.87 -9.51 -16.87
C ILE A 37 1.87 -7.98 -16.69
N PRO A 38 0.75 -7.36 -16.27
CA PRO A 38 0.70 -5.93 -16.03
C PRO A 38 1.70 -5.53 -14.95
N LYS A 39 2.46 -4.45 -15.19
CA LYS A 39 3.46 -3.96 -14.23
C LYS A 39 2.84 -3.54 -12.90
N GLU A 40 1.58 -3.20 -12.91
CA GLU A 40 0.82 -2.74 -11.75
C GLU A 40 0.75 -3.78 -10.62
N ILE A 41 0.89 -5.08 -10.93
CA ILE A 41 0.96 -6.12 -9.88
C ILE A 41 2.20 -6.00 -8.98
N TYR A 42 3.22 -5.26 -9.42
CA TYR A 42 4.42 -4.95 -8.64
C TYR A 42 4.28 -3.65 -7.85
N GLY A 43 3.07 -3.11 -7.77
CA GLY A 43 2.75 -1.95 -6.96
C GLY A 43 3.05 -2.18 -5.49
N GLN A 44 3.24 -1.09 -4.77
CA GLN A 44 3.48 -1.08 -3.33
C GLN A 44 2.39 -0.27 -2.65
N PHE A 45 2.33 -0.35 -1.32
CA PHE A 45 1.43 0.49 -0.55
C PHE A 45 2.15 1.17 0.60
N ALA A 46 1.71 2.38 0.89
CA ALA A 46 2.10 3.16 2.05
C ALA A 46 0.85 3.30 2.93
N GLU A 47 0.87 2.73 4.10
CA GLU A 47 -0.25 2.73 5.03
C GLU A 47 0.12 3.41 6.33
N HIS A 48 -0.83 4.13 6.93
CA HIS A 48 -0.74 4.61 8.29
C HIS A 48 -0.85 3.42 9.28
N LEU A 49 0.21 2.64 9.32
CA LEU A 49 0.36 1.42 10.11
C LEU A 49 1.56 1.57 11.05
N GLY A 50 1.31 1.92 12.30
CA GLY A 50 2.36 2.18 13.26
C GLY A 50 3.32 3.27 12.76
N THR A 51 4.59 2.95 12.59
CA THR A 51 5.63 3.89 12.13
C THR A 51 5.91 3.83 10.62
N CYS A 52 5.02 3.24 9.82
CA CYS A 52 5.26 3.13 8.38
C CYS A 52 5.31 4.49 7.68
N ILE A 53 4.43 5.41 8.07
CA ILE A 53 4.43 6.77 7.54
C ILE A 53 5.36 7.65 8.39
N TYR A 54 4.96 7.97 9.62
CA TYR A 54 5.73 8.88 10.48
C TYR A 54 6.95 8.21 11.08
N GLY A 55 8.15 8.77 10.79
CA GLY A 55 9.43 8.17 11.14
C GLY A 55 9.91 7.06 10.18
N GLY A 56 9.00 6.51 9.39
CA GLY A 56 9.30 5.57 8.31
C GLY A 56 9.50 6.27 6.97
N LEU A 57 8.43 6.49 6.23
CA LEU A 57 8.47 7.18 4.94
C LEU A 57 8.65 8.70 5.08
N TRP A 58 7.96 9.29 6.05
CA TRP A 58 7.89 10.73 6.28
C TRP A 58 8.52 11.10 7.62
N VAL A 59 9.46 12.05 7.58
CA VAL A 59 10.13 12.59 8.78
C VAL A 59 9.96 14.11 8.91
N GLY A 60 9.39 14.74 7.89
CA GLY A 60 9.28 16.20 7.82
C GLY A 60 10.54 16.87 7.30
N GLU A 61 10.35 18.04 6.70
CA GLU A 61 11.43 18.78 6.00
C GLU A 61 12.52 19.27 6.94
N ASN A 62 12.15 19.57 8.19
CA ASN A 62 13.04 20.12 9.22
C ASN A 62 13.64 19.04 10.14
N SER A 63 13.53 17.77 9.78
CA SER A 63 14.08 16.66 10.57
C SER A 63 15.61 16.57 10.45
N ASP A 64 16.27 16.19 11.54
CA ASP A 64 17.70 15.84 11.53
C ASP A 64 17.97 14.52 10.79
N ILE A 65 16.93 13.70 10.56
CA ILE A 65 17.03 12.49 9.76
C ILE A 65 17.21 12.89 8.29
N PRO A 66 18.18 12.32 7.56
CA PRO A 66 18.37 12.62 6.14
C PRO A 66 17.09 12.45 5.34
N ASN A 67 16.67 13.53 4.69
CA ASN A 67 15.43 13.56 3.95
C ASN A 67 15.53 14.36 2.65
N ILE A 68 14.60 14.10 1.74
CA ILE A 68 14.39 14.84 0.50
C ILE A 68 12.96 15.39 0.59
N ASN A 69 12.80 16.67 0.82
CA ASN A 69 11.50 17.34 0.99
C ASN A 69 10.62 16.65 2.07
N GLY A 70 11.22 16.19 3.15
CA GLY A 70 10.53 15.50 4.24
C GLY A 70 10.40 13.99 4.09
N TYR A 71 10.66 13.42 2.89
CA TYR A 71 10.70 11.97 2.70
C TYR A 71 12.06 11.44 3.11
N ARG A 72 12.07 10.41 3.93
CA ARG A 72 13.29 9.78 4.39
C ARG A 72 14.11 9.26 3.22
N THR A 73 15.37 9.71 3.11
CA THR A 73 16.21 9.53 1.92
C THR A 73 16.43 8.06 1.55
N ASP A 74 16.69 7.20 2.54
CA ASP A 74 16.94 5.78 2.32
C ASP A 74 15.69 5.07 1.78
N VAL A 75 14.51 5.36 2.33
CA VAL A 75 13.23 4.80 1.88
C VAL A 75 12.88 5.31 0.48
N PHE A 76 13.03 6.62 0.23
CA PHE A 76 12.80 7.21 -1.08
C PHE A 76 13.68 6.56 -2.16
N ASN A 77 14.97 6.40 -1.88
CA ASN A 77 15.91 5.79 -2.81
C ASN A 77 15.59 4.32 -3.08
N ALA A 78 15.20 3.56 -2.05
CA ALA A 78 14.78 2.17 -2.20
C ALA A 78 13.53 2.05 -3.10
N LEU A 79 12.50 2.88 -2.88
CA LEU A 79 11.30 2.90 -3.73
C LEU A 79 11.63 3.28 -5.18
N LYS A 80 12.56 4.21 -5.36
CA LYS A 80 13.00 4.63 -6.70
C LYS A 80 13.79 3.53 -7.42
N GLU A 81 14.66 2.82 -6.70
CA GLU A 81 15.41 1.67 -7.24
C GLU A 81 14.48 0.53 -7.63
N LEU A 82 13.46 0.25 -6.82
CA LEU A 82 12.42 -0.73 -7.13
C LEU A 82 11.58 -0.36 -8.36
N ARG A 83 11.62 0.89 -8.81
CA ARG A 83 10.79 1.41 -9.92
C ARG A 83 9.31 1.09 -9.72
N VAL A 84 8.84 1.38 -8.50
CA VAL A 84 7.45 1.12 -8.10
C VAL A 84 6.49 1.69 -9.15
N PRO A 85 5.63 0.87 -9.77
CA PRO A 85 4.74 1.34 -10.82
C PRO A 85 3.48 2.04 -10.28
N VAL A 86 3.00 1.60 -9.12
CA VAL A 86 1.82 2.13 -8.43
C VAL A 86 2.10 2.17 -6.93
N LEU A 87 1.75 3.25 -6.28
CA LEU A 87 1.81 3.38 -4.82
C LEU A 87 0.41 3.68 -4.29
N ARG A 88 -0.05 2.87 -3.32
CA ARG A 88 -1.38 2.99 -2.69
C ARG A 88 -1.26 3.68 -1.33
N TRP A 89 -2.22 4.58 -1.03
CA TRP A 89 -2.33 5.33 0.23
C TRP A 89 -3.80 5.78 0.45
N PRO A 90 -4.30 6.08 1.65
CA PRO A 90 -3.62 6.14 2.95
C PRO A 90 -3.55 4.80 3.69
N GLY A 91 -4.05 3.75 3.12
CA GLY A 91 -3.96 2.44 3.71
C GLY A 91 -5.09 1.53 3.29
N GLY A 92 -5.18 0.56 4.06
CA GLY A 92 -6.02 -0.46 4.54
C GLY A 92 -7.18 0.07 5.40
N CYS A 93 -7.39 -0.56 6.58
CA CYS A 93 -8.47 -0.18 7.50
C CYS A 93 -8.45 1.29 7.91
N PHE A 94 -7.27 1.88 8.02
CA PHE A 94 -7.12 3.32 8.31
C PHE A 94 -7.82 4.20 7.25
N ALA A 95 -7.87 3.77 5.98
CA ALA A 95 -8.54 4.55 4.93
C ALA A 95 -10.02 4.83 5.26
N ASP A 96 -10.69 3.92 5.95
CA ASP A 96 -12.11 4.06 6.31
C ASP A 96 -12.37 4.95 7.54
N GLU A 97 -11.29 5.46 8.16
CA GLU A 97 -11.35 6.47 9.23
C GLU A 97 -10.70 7.80 8.82
N TYR A 98 -10.02 7.84 7.66
CA TYR A 98 -9.26 9.00 7.24
C TYR A 98 -10.13 10.05 6.54
N HIS A 99 -10.17 11.24 7.11
CA HIS A 99 -10.81 12.41 6.52
C HIS A 99 -9.77 13.26 5.79
N TRP A 100 -9.77 13.25 4.48
CA TRP A 100 -8.72 13.83 3.65
C TRP A 100 -8.51 15.34 3.85
N MET A 101 -9.56 16.07 4.26
CA MET A 101 -9.46 17.51 4.55
C MET A 101 -8.55 17.79 5.73
N ASP A 102 -8.39 16.86 6.66
CA ASP A 102 -7.49 16.99 7.80
C ASP A 102 -6.01 16.96 7.37
N GLY A 103 -5.71 16.38 6.20
CA GLY A 103 -4.37 16.25 5.65
C GLY A 103 -4.01 17.29 4.58
N ILE A 104 -4.72 18.44 4.51
CA ILE A 104 -4.42 19.52 3.56
C ILE A 104 -4.24 20.86 4.26
N GLY A 105 -3.78 21.87 3.51
CA GLY A 105 -3.48 23.20 4.06
C GLY A 105 -2.21 23.24 4.92
N PRO A 106 -2.00 24.33 5.67
CA PRO A 106 -0.83 24.53 6.51
C PRO A 106 -0.70 23.42 7.57
N LYS A 107 0.47 22.80 7.66
CA LYS A 107 0.69 21.61 8.51
C LYS A 107 0.43 21.87 9.99
N GLU A 108 0.76 23.07 10.46
CA GLU A 108 0.55 23.53 11.84
C GLU A 108 -0.94 23.62 12.23
N ASN A 109 -1.84 23.69 11.28
CA ASN A 109 -3.27 23.79 11.50
C ASN A 109 -4.01 22.45 11.31
N ARG A 110 -3.30 21.39 10.88
CA ARG A 110 -3.90 20.09 10.65
C ARG A 110 -4.24 19.42 11.99
N PRO A 111 -5.45 18.89 12.15
CA PRO A 111 -5.83 18.21 13.39
C PRO A 111 -5.04 16.90 13.55
N LYS A 112 -4.85 16.51 14.81
CA LYS A 112 -4.29 15.18 15.14
C LYS A 112 -5.42 14.22 15.39
N MET A 113 -5.23 12.97 14.99
CA MET A 113 -6.18 11.90 15.26
C MET A 113 -5.48 10.70 15.91
N VAL A 114 -6.26 9.86 16.57
CA VAL A 114 -5.77 8.57 17.08
C VAL A 114 -6.05 7.50 16.03
N ASN A 115 -5.03 6.77 15.64
CA ASN A 115 -5.20 5.61 14.76
C ASN A 115 -5.70 4.41 15.58
N ASN A 116 -7.00 4.19 15.55
CA ASN A 116 -7.64 3.13 16.35
C ASN A 116 -7.36 1.73 15.79
N ASN A 117 -7.03 1.62 14.51
CA ASN A 117 -6.74 0.33 13.87
C ASN A 117 -5.35 -0.19 14.25
N TRP A 118 -4.38 0.71 14.40
CA TRP A 118 -2.97 0.33 14.48
C TRP A 118 -2.26 0.95 15.69
N GLY A 119 -2.50 0.35 16.85
CA GLY A 119 -1.73 0.59 18.06
C GLY A 119 -2.01 1.91 18.79
N GLY A 120 -3.07 2.63 18.45
CA GLY A 120 -3.42 3.89 19.09
C GLY A 120 -2.38 4.99 18.87
N THR A 121 -1.62 4.92 17.79
CA THR A 121 -0.63 5.95 17.43
C THR A 121 -1.31 7.27 17.07
N ILE A 122 -0.62 8.38 17.38
CA ILE A 122 -1.09 9.71 17.00
C ILE A 122 -0.65 9.99 15.56
N GLU A 123 -1.63 10.20 14.70
CA GLU A 123 -1.46 10.69 13.33
C GLU A 123 -1.55 12.20 13.36
N ASP A 124 -0.48 12.90 13.01
CA ASP A 124 -0.44 14.37 13.07
C ASP A 124 -0.87 15.05 11.76
N ASN A 125 -1.23 14.24 10.77
CA ASN A 125 -1.65 14.67 9.43
C ASN A 125 -0.63 15.53 8.67
N SER A 126 0.65 15.55 9.10
CA SER A 126 1.71 16.26 8.39
C SER A 126 2.06 15.61 7.04
N PHE A 127 1.67 14.35 6.85
CA PHE A 127 1.69 13.64 5.59
C PHE A 127 0.26 13.43 5.10
N GLY A 128 -0.14 14.16 4.07
CA GLY A 128 -1.48 14.12 3.52
C GLY A 128 -1.48 14.07 1.99
N THR A 129 -2.55 14.58 1.37
CA THR A 129 -2.77 14.49 -0.08
C THR A 129 -1.60 15.07 -0.89
N HIS A 130 -1.11 16.25 -0.53
CA HIS A 130 -0.02 16.91 -1.25
C HIS A 130 1.29 16.13 -1.12
N GLU A 131 1.62 15.73 0.10
CA GLU A 131 2.84 14.98 0.38
C GLU A 131 2.83 13.63 -0.36
N PHE A 132 1.71 12.92 -0.35
CA PHE A 132 1.60 11.64 -1.05
C PHE A 132 1.70 11.79 -2.57
N LEU A 133 0.93 12.70 -3.17
CA LEU A 133 0.89 12.85 -4.61
C LEU A 133 2.20 13.43 -5.16
N ASN A 134 2.86 14.32 -4.42
CA ASN A 134 4.19 14.82 -4.77
C ASN A 134 5.24 13.69 -4.71
N LEU A 135 5.16 12.79 -3.71
CA LEU A 135 6.01 11.60 -3.67
C LEU A 135 5.83 10.76 -4.93
N CYS A 136 4.61 10.50 -5.34
CA CYS A 136 4.33 9.74 -6.56
C CYS A 136 4.93 10.39 -7.81
N GLU A 137 4.80 11.72 -7.94
CA GLU A 137 5.44 12.48 -9.03
C GLU A 137 6.97 12.35 -9.02
N MET A 138 7.61 12.45 -7.85
CA MET A 138 9.06 12.34 -7.70
C MET A 138 9.57 10.92 -8.00
N LEU A 139 8.81 9.91 -7.63
CA LEU A 139 9.11 8.50 -7.92
C LEU A 139 8.81 8.14 -9.38
N GLY A 140 7.90 8.85 -10.05
CA GLY A 140 7.40 8.55 -11.38
C GLY A 140 6.43 7.36 -11.39
N CYS A 141 5.69 7.15 -10.28
CA CYS A 141 4.69 6.09 -10.14
C CYS A 141 3.26 6.64 -10.20
N GLU A 142 2.31 5.76 -10.51
CA GLU A 142 0.89 6.11 -10.48
C GLU A 142 0.38 6.10 -9.03
N PRO A 143 -0.35 7.12 -8.58
CA PRO A 143 -1.02 7.08 -7.29
C PRO A 143 -2.27 6.18 -7.34
N TYR A 144 -2.48 5.43 -6.27
CA TYR A 144 -3.72 4.74 -5.99
C TYR A 144 -4.27 5.25 -4.66
N ILE A 145 -5.39 5.95 -4.70
CA ILE A 145 -6.03 6.52 -3.52
C ILE A 145 -7.09 5.56 -2.99
N SER A 146 -7.03 5.21 -1.71
CA SER A 146 -8.09 4.48 -1.03
C SER A 146 -9.05 5.46 -0.36
N GLY A 147 -10.29 5.49 -0.85
CA GLY A 147 -11.31 6.40 -0.32
C GLY A 147 -11.95 5.88 0.96
N ASN A 148 -12.38 6.81 1.82
CA ASN A 148 -13.10 6.50 3.05
C ASN A 148 -14.57 6.23 2.75
N VAL A 149 -15.02 5.00 2.96
CA VAL A 149 -16.43 4.60 2.90
C VAL A 149 -16.95 4.07 4.25
N GLY A 150 -16.11 4.06 5.27
CA GLY A 150 -16.47 3.68 6.62
C GLY A 150 -17.13 4.82 7.38
N SER A 151 -16.38 5.87 7.68
CA SER A 151 -16.84 7.07 8.40
C SER A 151 -17.09 8.27 7.48
N GLY A 152 -16.53 8.26 6.27
CA GLY A 152 -16.71 9.34 5.30
C GLY A 152 -18.01 9.26 4.52
N THR A 153 -18.33 10.34 3.82
CA THR A 153 -19.51 10.42 2.95
C THR A 153 -19.13 10.30 1.48
N VAL A 154 -20.08 9.94 0.64
CA VAL A 154 -19.91 9.96 -0.82
C VAL A 154 -19.51 11.34 -1.33
N GLU A 155 -20.09 12.39 -0.75
CA GLU A 155 -19.77 13.77 -1.08
C GLU A 155 -18.32 14.12 -0.71
N GLU A 156 -17.83 13.66 0.43
CA GLU A 156 -16.44 13.86 0.86
C GLU A 156 -15.47 13.22 -0.12
N LEU A 157 -15.71 11.98 -0.54
CA LEU A 157 -14.88 11.31 -1.53
C LEU A 157 -14.94 12.01 -2.90
N ALA A 158 -16.12 12.43 -3.35
CA ALA A 158 -16.28 13.16 -4.59
C ALA A 158 -15.51 14.50 -4.58
N LYS A 159 -15.56 15.23 -3.46
CA LYS A 159 -14.76 16.45 -3.26
C LYS A 159 -13.25 16.18 -3.25
N TRP A 160 -12.82 15.07 -2.70
CA TRP A 160 -11.42 14.69 -2.76
C TRP A 160 -10.94 14.44 -4.19
N VAL A 161 -11.72 13.71 -4.97
CA VAL A 161 -11.45 13.50 -6.41
C VAL A 161 -11.39 14.83 -7.14
N GLU A 162 -12.38 15.72 -6.93
CA GLU A 162 -12.40 17.06 -7.51
C GLU A 162 -11.14 17.88 -7.11
N TYR A 163 -10.77 17.83 -5.83
CA TYR A 163 -9.57 18.51 -5.32
C TYR A 163 -8.31 18.06 -6.04
N MET A 164 -8.14 16.77 -6.22
CA MET A 164 -6.95 16.21 -6.85
C MET A 164 -6.92 16.42 -8.36
N THR A 165 -8.05 16.30 -9.04
CA THR A 165 -8.07 16.07 -10.49
C THR A 165 -8.70 17.18 -11.34
N SER A 166 -9.45 18.11 -10.74
CA SER A 166 -10.10 19.18 -11.50
C SER A 166 -9.11 20.25 -11.96
N GLU A 167 -9.07 20.53 -13.27
CA GLU A 167 -8.30 21.63 -13.87
C GLU A 167 -9.11 22.93 -13.92
N GLY A 168 -10.42 22.85 -13.75
CA GLY A 168 -11.33 23.99 -13.87
C GLY A 168 -11.31 24.94 -12.67
N ASP A 169 -12.29 25.83 -12.64
CA ASP A 169 -12.49 26.79 -11.53
C ASP A 169 -13.58 26.29 -10.56
N SER A 170 -13.51 25.04 -10.19
CA SER A 170 -14.40 24.44 -9.19
C SER A 170 -13.98 24.81 -7.75
N PRO A 171 -14.87 24.68 -6.76
CA PRO A 171 -14.56 24.99 -5.38
C PRO A 171 -13.33 24.25 -4.85
N MET A 172 -13.21 22.95 -5.13
CA MET A 172 -12.10 22.14 -4.64
C MET A 172 -10.81 22.40 -5.43
N ALA A 173 -10.89 22.73 -6.72
CA ALA A 173 -9.73 23.17 -7.49
C ALA A 173 -9.18 24.52 -6.99
N ARG A 174 -10.08 25.44 -6.60
CA ARG A 174 -9.65 26.70 -5.95
C ARG A 174 -8.98 26.45 -4.61
N LEU A 175 -9.53 25.56 -3.79
CA LEU A 175 -8.94 25.19 -2.51
C LEU A 175 -7.54 24.56 -2.69
N ARG A 176 -7.36 23.69 -3.70
CA ARG A 176 -6.04 23.13 -4.04
C ARG A 176 -5.04 24.24 -4.37
N ARG A 177 -5.44 25.21 -5.19
CA ARG A 177 -4.57 26.35 -5.53
C ARG A 177 -4.24 27.22 -4.32
N GLN A 178 -5.20 27.48 -3.44
CA GLN A 178 -4.98 28.17 -2.16
C GLN A 178 -3.96 27.42 -1.28
N ASN A 179 -3.95 26.09 -1.35
CA ASN A 179 -3.00 25.24 -0.65
C ASN A 179 -1.66 25.06 -1.41
N GLY A 180 -1.39 25.91 -2.41
CA GLY A 180 -0.08 25.99 -3.07
C GLY A 180 0.12 25.08 -4.28
N ARG A 181 -0.94 24.45 -4.79
CA ARG A 181 -0.84 23.60 -5.97
C ARG A 181 -1.77 24.04 -7.09
N ASP A 182 -1.21 24.67 -8.14
CA ASP A 182 -1.98 25.16 -9.27
C ASP A 182 -2.53 24.02 -10.15
N LYS A 183 -1.66 23.14 -10.61
CA LYS A 183 -2.01 22.05 -11.53
C LYS A 183 -2.65 20.89 -10.77
N ALA A 184 -3.66 20.27 -11.37
CA ALA A 184 -4.19 19.01 -10.91
C ALA A 184 -3.13 17.90 -11.01
N TRP A 185 -3.28 16.90 -10.17
CA TRP A 185 -2.53 15.65 -10.31
C TRP A 185 -3.25 14.70 -11.28
N LYS A 186 -2.48 13.79 -11.84
CA LYS A 186 -3.03 12.65 -12.58
C LYS A 186 -3.23 11.52 -11.59
N VAL A 187 -4.47 11.24 -11.24
CA VAL A 187 -4.85 10.11 -10.40
C VAL A 187 -5.54 9.08 -11.28
N LYS A 188 -4.89 7.94 -11.48
CA LYS A 188 -5.38 6.89 -12.37
C LYS A 188 -6.24 5.88 -11.63
N TYR A 189 -5.93 5.61 -10.37
CA TYR A 189 -6.58 4.59 -9.58
C TYR A 189 -7.21 5.18 -8.32
N LEU A 190 -8.47 4.82 -8.10
CA LEU A 190 -9.23 5.18 -6.93
C LEU A 190 -9.94 3.94 -6.39
N GLY A 191 -9.66 3.58 -5.15
CA GLY A 191 -10.39 2.55 -4.42
C GLY A 191 -11.60 3.16 -3.70
N VAL A 192 -12.76 2.56 -3.86
CA VAL A 192 -13.97 2.93 -3.13
C VAL A 192 -14.05 2.05 -1.89
N GLY A 193 -13.35 2.47 -0.83
CA GLY A 193 -13.23 1.74 0.42
C GLY A 193 -12.06 0.77 0.48
N ASN A 194 -11.93 0.13 1.62
CA ASN A 194 -10.98 -0.92 1.90
C ASN A 194 -11.66 -2.04 2.68
N GLU A 195 -11.53 -3.29 2.22
CA GLU A 195 -11.99 -4.48 2.94
C GLU A 195 -13.39 -4.30 3.58
N SER A 196 -14.32 -3.81 2.80
CA SER A 196 -15.65 -3.37 3.27
C SER A 196 -16.49 -4.48 3.93
N TRP A 197 -15.97 -5.72 3.93
CA TRP A 197 -16.51 -6.86 4.67
C TRP A 197 -16.05 -6.93 6.14
N GLY A 198 -15.00 -6.18 6.54
CA GLY A 198 -14.38 -6.29 7.86
C GLY A 198 -13.85 -4.99 8.44
N CYS A 199 -13.08 -4.20 7.68
CA CYS A 199 -12.60 -2.90 8.10
C CYS A 199 -13.73 -1.86 8.03
N GLY A 200 -13.72 -0.88 8.94
CA GLY A 200 -14.72 0.19 8.96
C GLY A 200 -16.15 -0.25 9.31
N GLY A 201 -16.30 -1.49 9.80
CA GLY A 201 -17.60 -2.12 10.02
C GLY A 201 -18.24 -2.54 8.69
N SER A 202 -18.94 -3.65 8.66
CA SER A 202 -19.60 -4.21 7.46
C SER A 202 -20.33 -3.12 6.66
N SER A 203 -19.63 -2.51 5.73
CA SER A 203 -20.14 -1.34 5.01
C SER A 203 -21.33 -1.74 4.15
N VAL A 204 -22.47 -1.15 4.43
CA VAL A 204 -23.69 -1.26 3.60
C VAL A 204 -23.39 -0.85 2.15
N SER A 205 -22.43 0.06 1.96
CA SER A 205 -21.97 0.52 0.66
C SER A 205 -21.39 -0.60 -0.19
N TYR A 206 -20.62 -1.52 0.40
CA TYR A 206 -20.05 -2.66 -0.33
C TYR A 206 -21.15 -3.60 -0.82
N THR A 207 -22.10 -3.95 0.05
CA THR A 207 -23.23 -4.81 -0.32
C THR A 207 -24.08 -4.14 -1.39
N HIS A 208 -24.28 -2.84 -1.31
CA HIS A 208 -25.06 -2.07 -2.28
C HIS A 208 -24.35 -1.94 -3.62
N LEU A 209 -23.06 -1.63 -3.63
CA LEU A 209 -22.25 -1.55 -4.85
C LEU A 209 -22.19 -2.91 -5.56
N ARG A 210 -21.95 -4.00 -4.83
CA ARG A 210 -21.96 -5.34 -5.42
C ARG A 210 -23.32 -5.78 -5.97
N ALA A 211 -24.39 -5.37 -5.33
CA ALA A 211 -25.74 -5.70 -5.81
C ALA A 211 -26.08 -5.05 -7.16
N HIS A 212 -25.37 -3.96 -7.51
CA HIS A 212 -25.54 -3.25 -8.77
C HIS A 212 -24.43 -3.51 -9.80
N GLU A 213 -23.41 -4.28 -9.45
CA GLU A 213 -22.37 -4.68 -10.40
C GLU A 213 -22.89 -5.77 -11.34
N THR A 214 -23.42 -5.35 -12.46
CA THR A 214 -23.60 -6.19 -13.63
C THR A 214 -22.26 -6.36 -14.33
N GLY A 215 -21.40 -7.26 -13.85
CA GLY A 215 -20.27 -7.79 -14.59
C GLY A 215 -19.14 -6.82 -15.02
N ALA A 216 -19.14 -5.59 -14.57
CA ALA A 216 -18.00 -4.70 -14.73
C ALA A 216 -17.07 -4.90 -13.54
N TYR A 217 -16.02 -5.66 -13.75
CA TYR A 217 -14.89 -5.70 -12.82
C TYR A 217 -14.24 -4.34 -12.84
N LEU A 218 -14.51 -3.53 -11.82
CA LEU A 218 -13.64 -2.42 -11.47
C LEU A 218 -12.36 -3.05 -10.92
N VAL A 219 -11.35 -3.11 -11.77
CA VAL A 219 -9.98 -3.50 -11.44
C VAL A 219 -9.30 -2.29 -10.84
#